data_6f3ff08f8336a8d6bc6ba30e735a14f0
#
_entry.id   6f3ff08f8336a8d6bc6ba30e735a14f0
#
_cell.length_a   1.000
_cell.length_b   1.000
_cell.length_c   1.000
_cell.angle_alpha   90.00
_cell.angle_beta   90.00
_cell.angle_gamma   90.00
#
_symmetry.space_group_name_H-M   'P 1'
#
loop_
_entity.id
_entity.type
_entity.pdbx_description
1 polymer ?
#
loop_
_entity_poly.entity_id
_entity_poly.type
_entity_poly.pdbx_seq_one_letter_code
_entity_poly.pdbx_strand_id
1 'polypeptide(L)'
;MNNRDSEAAAEMAAVKKPITVVYKKSILSSVLTAATWAASLLAIAVLIFLVAFILIKGVGNITPDLFALEYSSENSSVLPAIVNTLEMTVISLLIAVPIGVFAAIFLVEYANNTGRIVGIIRITAETLSGIPSIVYGLFGLLFFATTLHWGYSMMSGAFKLAIMILQLIMRTSEEALTSVPVAYREASFDLGAGKLRTIFKIIIPAAMPGILSGFSLDTDR
;
A
#
# COMPACT_ATOMS: atom_id res chain seq x y z
N MET A 1 -20.79 -54.23 -22.32
CA MET A 1 -20.87 -52.82 -21.95
C MET A 1 -21.72 -52.75 -20.69
N ASN A 2 -21.12 -52.51 -19.55
CA ASN A 2 -21.65 -52.88 -18.23
C ASN A 2 -22.62 -51.79 -17.71
N ASN A 3 -23.76 -52.23 -17.17
CA ASN A 3 -24.84 -51.38 -16.67
C ASN A 3 -24.34 -50.32 -15.61
N ARG A 4 -23.21 -50.61 -14.96
CA ARG A 4 -22.56 -49.71 -14.00
C ARG A 4 -21.96 -48.46 -14.65
N ASP A 5 -21.49 -48.54 -15.88
CA ASP A 5 -20.87 -47.38 -16.58
C ASP A 5 -21.94 -46.39 -17.06
N SER A 6 -23.16 -46.90 -17.36
CA SER A 6 -24.29 -46.04 -17.71
C SER A 6 -24.89 -45.32 -16.49
N GLU A 7 -24.92 -45.97 -15.33
CA GLU A 7 -25.37 -45.34 -14.06
C GLU A 7 -24.40 -44.28 -13.58
N ALA A 8 -23.09 -44.56 -13.64
CA ALA A 8 -22.05 -43.56 -13.28
C ALA A 8 -22.06 -42.33 -14.20
N ALA A 9 -22.31 -42.53 -15.51
CA ALA A 9 -22.44 -41.43 -16.45
C ALA A 9 -23.72 -40.62 -16.23
N ALA A 10 -24.81 -41.23 -15.81
CA ALA A 10 -26.06 -40.55 -15.48
C ALA A 10 -25.93 -39.73 -14.14
N GLU A 11 -25.21 -40.28 -13.18
CA GLU A 11 -24.93 -39.62 -11.90
C GLU A 11 -24.00 -38.42 -12.06
N MET A 12 -22.95 -38.52 -12.90
CA MET A 12 -22.09 -37.38 -13.27
C MET A 12 -22.83 -36.30 -14.06
N ALA A 13 -23.78 -36.69 -14.91
CA ALA A 13 -24.63 -35.76 -15.66
C ALA A 13 -25.62 -35.00 -14.74
N ALA A 14 -26.09 -35.66 -13.68
CA ALA A 14 -26.98 -35.05 -12.69
C ALA A 14 -26.28 -34.02 -11.83
N VAL A 15 -24.98 -34.21 -11.53
CA VAL A 15 -24.15 -33.26 -10.74
C VAL A 15 -23.79 -31.98 -11.55
N LYS A 16 -23.89 -32.07 -12.89
CA LYS A 16 -23.51 -30.97 -13.81
C LYS A 16 -24.65 -30.00 -14.15
N LYS A 17 -25.83 -30.14 -13.49
CA LYS A 17 -26.89 -29.14 -13.69
C LYS A 17 -26.44 -27.83 -13.01
N PRO A 18 -26.27 -26.72 -13.76
CA PRO A 18 -25.99 -25.44 -13.15
C PRO A 18 -27.15 -25.10 -12.19
N ILE A 19 -26.81 -24.85 -10.95
CA ILE A 19 -27.74 -24.31 -9.94
C ILE A 19 -28.16 -22.94 -10.45
N THR A 20 -29.22 -22.85 -11.23
CA THR A 20 -29.87 -21.59 -11.58
C THR A 20 -30.56 -21.09 -10.32
N VAL A 21 -29.85 -20.28 -9.54
CA VAL A 21 -30.47 -19.53 -8.45
C VAL A 21 -31.43 -18.53 -9.09
N VAL A 22 -32.72 -18.91 -9.16
CA VAL A 22 -33.78 -17.98 -9.58
C VAL A 22 -33.94 -16.97 -8.48
N TYR A 23 -33.27 -15.85 -8.61
CA TYR A 23 -33.44 -14.69 -7.72
C TYR A 23 -34.85 -14.15 -7.93
N LYS A 24 -35.75 -14.50 -7.02
CA LYS A 24 -37.09 -13.90 -6.98
C LYS A 24 -36.89 -12.42 -6.62
N LYS A 25 -37.04 -11.53 -7.60
CA LYS A 25 -37.00 -10.08 -7.37
C LYS A 25 -38.04 -9.71 -6.32
N SER A 26 -37.64 -9.53 -5.09
CA SER A 26 -38.52 -8.97 -4.06
C SER A 26 -38.62 -7.46 -4.27
N ILE A 27 -39.76 -6.88 -3.93
CA ILE A 27 -39.99 -5.42 -3.98
C ILE A 27 -38.89 -4.71 -3.20
N LEU A 28 -38.49 -5.28 -2.06
CA LEU A 28 -37.39 -4.77 -1.24
C LEU A 28 -36.05 -4.72 -1.99
N SER A 29 -35.72 -5.77 -2.76
CA SER A 29 -34.50 -5.79 -3.59
C SER A 29 -34.50 -4.68 -4.65
N SER A 30 -35.65 -4.43 -5.29
CA SER A 30 -35.76 -3.35 -6.28
C SER A 30 -35.64 -1.97 -5.65
N VAL A 31 -36.21 -1.76 -4.47
CA VAL A 31 -36.07 -0.49 -3.73
C VAL A 31 -34.63 -0.25 -3.29
N LEU A 32 -33.97 -1.28 -2.74
CA LEU A 32 -32.55 -1.17 -2.36
C LEU A 32 -31.65 -0.89 -3.56
N THR A 33 -31.91 -1.55 -4.69
CA THR A 33 -31.15 -1.31 -5.92
C THR A 33 -31.35 0.13 -6.43
N ALA A 34 -32.60 0.62 -6.42
CA ALA A 34 -32.89 1.99 -6.82
C ALA A 34 -32.23 3.01 -5.86
N ALA A 35 -32.25 2.75 -4.56
CA ALA A 35 -31.59 3.59 -3.57
C ALA A 35 -30.06 3.61 -3.77
N THR A 36 -29.45 2.47 -4.07
CA THR A 36 -28.02 2.39 -4.36
C THR A 36 -27.65 3.19 -5.60
N TRP A 37 -28.43 3.05 -6.68
CA TRP A 37 -28.22 3.84 -7.90
C TRP A 37 -28.38 5.34 -7.66
N ALA A 38 -29.41 5.74 -6.91
CA ALA A 38 -29.64 7.14 -6.56
C ALA A 38 -28.48 7.70 -5.72
N ALA A 39 -28.00 6.96 -4.71
CA ALA A 39 -26.85 7.35 -3.90
C ALA A 39 -25.57 7.45 -4.73
N SER A 40 -25.33 6.51 -5.65
CA SER A 40 -24.17 6.55 -6.54
C SER A 40 -24.20 7.74 -7.49
N LEU A 41 -25.36 8.03 -8.10
CA LEU A 41 -25.53 9.19 -8.96
C LEU A 41 -25.32 10.50 -8.19
N LEU A 42 -25.86 10.58 -6.97
CA LEU A 42 -25.66 11.76 -6.10
C LEU A 42 -24.17 11.95 -5.78
N ALA A 43 -23.47 10.90 -5.42
CA ALA A 43 -22.04 10.96 -5.12
C ALA A 43 -21.22 11.44 -6.33
N ILE A 44 -21.50 10.90 -7.52
CA ILE A 44 -20.86 11.32 -8.76
C ILE A 44 -21.20 12.78 -9.09
N ALA A 45 -22.44 13.20 -8.93
CA ALA A 45 -22.86 14.56 -9.18
C ALA A 45 -22.16 15.57 -8.25
N VAL A 46 -22.04 15.24 -6.95
CA VAL A 46 -21.31 16.06 -5.99
C VAL A 46 -19.82 16.15 -6.35
N LEU A 47 -19.22 15.01 -6.74
CA LEU A 47 -17.81 14.98 -7.15
C LEU A 47 -17.58 15.87 -8.39
N ILE A 48 -18.40 15.71 -9.42
CA ILE A 48 -18.32 16.53 -10.65
C ILE A 48 -18.53 18.00 -10.31
N PHE A 49 -19.51 18.32 -9.46
CA PHE A 49 -19.76 19.69 -9.03
C PHE A 49 -18.56 20.31 -8.32
N LEU A 50 -17.92 19.57 -7.39
CA LEU A 50 -16.73 20.03 -6.68
C LEU A 50 -15.57 20.27 -7.62
N VAL A 51 -15.30 19.32 -8.54
CA VAL A 51 -14.22 19.46 -9.52
C VAL A 51 -14.50 20.65 -10.44
N ALA A 52 -15.70 20.75 -10.97
CA ALA A 52 -16.08 21.88 -11.83
C ALA A 52 -15.98 23.23 -11.09
N PHE A 53 -16.43 23.29 -9.84
CA PHE A 53 -16.32 24.50 -9.02
C PHE A 53 -14.86 24.92 -8.80
N ILE A 54 -13.99 23.95 -8.44
CA ILE A 54 -12.56 24.20 -8.25
C ILE A 54 -11.91 24.69 -9.56
N LEU A 55 -12.20 24.03 -10.69
CA LEU A 55 -11.65 24.40 -11.98
C LEU A 55 -12.11 25.81 -12.42
N ILE A 56 -13.41 26.10 -12.37
CA ILE A 56 -13.96 27.39 -12.78
C ILE A 56 -13.43 28.54 -11.92
N LYS A 57 -13.33 28.31 -10.60
CA LYS A 57 -12.81 29.33 -9.69
C LYS A 57 -11.27 29.39 -9.67
N GLY A 58 -10.59 28.26 -9.86
CA GLY A 58 -9.13 28.18 -9.79
C GLY A 58 -8.42 28.64 -11.04
N VAL A 59 -8.90 28.25 -12.24
CA VAL A 59 -8.21 28.55 -13.51
C VAL A 59 -8.05 30.06 -13.73
N GLY A 60 -9.06 30.85 -13.36
CA GLY A 60 -8.99 32.31 -13.49
C GLY A 60 -7.96 33.02 -12.58
N ASN A 61 -7.48 32.32 -11.55
CA ASN A 61 -6.52 32.85 -10.58
C ASN A 61 -5.10 32.29 -10.76
N ILE A 62 -4.85 31.51 -11.82
CA ILE A 62 -3.51 31.02 -12.15
C ILE A 62 -2.71 32.17 -12.76
N THR A 63 -1.87 32.80 -11.93
CA THR A 63 -0.93 33.85 -12.34
C THR A 63 0.50 33.31 -12.42
N PRO A 64 1.41 33.89 -13.18
CA PRO A 64 2.83 33.51 -13.18
C PRO A 64 3.47 33.57 -11.81
N ASP A 65 2.97 34.44 -10.92
CA ASP A 65 3.47 34.61 -9.55
C ASP A 65 3.28 33.35 -8.68
N LEU A 66 2.31 32.49 -9.02
CA LEU A 66 2.13 31.17 -8.39
C LEU A 66 3.39 30.28 -8.53
N PHE A 67 4.18 30.48 -9.58
CA PHE A 67 5.40 29.74 -9.87
C PHE A 67 6.67 30.48 -9.45
N ALA A 68 6.56 31.55 -8.66
CA ALA A 68 7.71 32.24 -8.12
C ALA A 68 8.47 31.32 -7.14
N LEU A 69 9.81 31.42 -7.13
CA LEU A 69 10.67 30.64 -6.21
C LEU A 69 10.59 31.13 -4.76
N GLU A 70 10.23 32.40 -4.56
CA GLU A 70 10.11 32.98 -3.24
C GLU A 70 8.64 33.02 -2.82
N TYR A 71 8.35 32.46 -1.65
CA TYR A 71 7.03 32.57 -1.05
C TYR A 71 6.92 33.90 -0.31
N SER A 72 5.94 34.69 -0.69
CA SER A 72 5.51 35.85 0.09
C SER A 72 4.01 35.77 0.36
N SER A 73 3.56 36.47 1.39
CA SER A 73 2.12 36.53 1.72
C SER A 73 1.27 37.17 0.62
N GLU A 74 1.91 37.89 -0.30
CA GLU A 74 1.24 38.55 -1.42
C GLU A 74 1.11 37.64 -2.64
N ASN A 75 2.13 36.79 -2.95
CA ASN A 75 2.11 35.97 -4.16
C ASN A 75 1.64 34.53 -3.96
N SER A 76 1.56 34.05 -2.72
CA SER A 76 1.09 32.69 -2.36
C SER A 76 1.67 31.59 -3.25
N SER A 77 2.97 31.66 -3.56
CA SER A 77 3.66 30.76 -4.47
C SER A 77 3.53 29.29 -4.07
N VAL A 78 3.21 28.41 -5.03
CA VAL A 78 3.06 26.96 -4.85
C VAL A 78 4.38 26.21 -5.09
N LEU A 79 5.29 26.78 -5.89
CA LEU A 79 6.53 26.11 -6.29
C LEU A 79 7.41 25.67 -5.10
N PRO A 80 7.66 26.51 -4.07
CA PRO A 80 8.41 26.08 -2.89
C PRO A 80 7.75 24.91 -2.15
N ALA A 81 6.42 24.86 -2.10
CA ALA A 81 5.71 23.76 -1.45
C ALA A 81 5.87 22.45 -2.23
N ILE A 82 5.86 22.50 -3.56
CA ILE A 82 6.11 21.33 -4.42
C ILE A 82 7.55 20.82 -4.21
N VAL A 83 8.54 21.70 -4.24
CA VAL A 83 9.94 21.32 -4.04
C VAL A 83 10.14 20.70 -2.66
N ASN A 84 9.65 21.36 -1.60
CA ASN A 84 9.74 20.82 -0.24
C ASN A 84 9.06 19.45 -0.10
N THR A 85 7.91 19.24 -0.75
CA THR A 85 7.22 17.95 -0.74
C THR A 85 8.07 16.87 -1.41
N LEU A 86 8.67 17.17 -2.57
CA LEU A 86 9.57 16.25 -3.27
C LEU A 86 10.80 15.93 -2.43
N GLU A 87 11.46 16.92 -1.85
CA GLU A 87 12.63 16.73 -1.01
C GLU A 87 12.31 15.88 0.23
N MET A 88 11.21 16.20 0.95
CA MET A 88 10.76 15.42 2.10
C MET A 88 10.45 13.96 1.70
N THR A 89 9.79 13.75 0.58
CA THR A 89 9.45 12.41 0.10
C THR A 89 10.73 11.62 -0.21
N VAL A 90 11.67 12.21 -0.94
CA VAL A 90 12.93 11.55 -1.28
C VAL A 90 13.73 11.20 -0.02
N ILE A 91 13.88 12.13 0.92
CA ILE A 91 14.61 11.87 2.17
C ILE A 91 13.92 10.77 2.98
N SER A 92 12.60 10.80 3.08
CA SER A 92 11.84 9.79 3.81
C SER A 92 12.01 8.40 3.19
N LEU A 93 11.96 8.28 1.87
CA LEU A 93 12.18 7.02 1.15
C LEU A 93 13.61 6.53 1.27
N LEU A 94 14.60 7.42 1.18
CA LEU A 94 16.02 7.06 1.36
C LEU A 94 16.30 6.46 2.75
N ILE A 95 15.53 6.84 3.76
CA ILE A 95 15.63 6.28 5.12
C ILE A 95 14.80 5.01 5.22
N ALA A 96 13.52 5.06 4.83
CA ALA A 96 12.55 4.00 5.08
C ALA A 96 12.77 2.75 4.20
N VAL A 97 13.13 2.93 2.91
CA VAL A 97 13.28 1.81 1.98
C VAL A 97 14.41 0.85 2.39
N PRO A 98 15.65 1.30 2.63
CA PRO A 98 16.70 0.39 3.06
C PRO A 98 16.34 -0.33 4.36
N ILE A 99 15.89 0.39 5.37
CA ILE A 99 15.57 -0.19 6.67
C ILE A 99 14.40 -1.20 6.55
N GLY A 100 13.33 -0.83 5.85
CA GLY A 100 12.15 -1.68 5.67
C GLY A 100 12.44 -2.95 4.88
N VAL A 101 13.17 -2.83 3.77
CA VAL A 101 13.54 -3.99 2.94
C VAL A 101 14.49 -4.92 3.70
N PHE A 102 15.51 -4.39 4.37
CA PHE A 102 16.41 -5.24 5.17
C PHE A 102 15.70 -5.91 6.34
N ALA A 103 14.77 -5.22 7.00
CA ALA A 103 13.93 -5.81 8.05
C ALA A 103 13.07 -6.95 7.48
N ALA A 104 12.44 -6.78 6.33
CA ALA A 104 11.66 -7.81 5.67
C ALA A 104 12.51 -9.03 5.28
N ILE A 105 13.71 -8.80 4.70
CA ILE A 105 14.66 -9.88 4.39
C ILE A 105 15.03 -10.65 5.67
N PHE A 106 15.32 -9.95 6.76
CA PHE A 106 15.62 -10.59 8.02
C PHE A 106 14.45 -11.45 8.51
N LEU A 107 13.23 -10.95 8.48
CA LEU A 107 12.02 -11.66 8.92
C LEU A 107 11.71 -12.90 8.07
N VAL A 108 11.89 -12.82 6.75
CA VAL A 108 11.55 -13.93 5.84
C VAL A 108 12.66 -14.96 5.77
N GLU A 109 13.92 -14.52 5.69
CA GLU A 109 15.03 -15.42 5.36
C GLU A 109 15.84 -15.88 6.58
N TYR A 110 15.96 -15.08 7.62
CA TYR A 110 16.79 -15.38 8.79
C TYR A 110 16.01 -15.74 10.05
N ALA A 111 14.80 -15.21 10.18
CA ALA A 111 14.01 -15.45 11.36
C ALA A 111 13.32 -16.81 11.27
N ASN A 112 13.60 -17.71 12.21
CA ASN A 112 12.82 -18.93 12.37
C ASN A 112 11.39 -18.57 12.77
N ASN A 113 10.40 -19.06 12.03
CA ASN A 113 8.96 -18.80 12.27
C ASN A 113 8.49 -19.13 13.70
N THR A 114 9.30 -19.84 14.50
CA THR A 114 9.06 -20.23 15.89
C THR A 114 9.70 -19.28 16.92
N GLY A 115 10.46 -18.26 16.49
CA GLY A 115 11.13 -17.34 17.40
C GLY A 115 10.16 -16.35 18.07
N ARG A 116 10.15 -16.26 19.41
CA ARG A 116 9.33 -15.30 20.18
C ARG A 116 9.57 -13.86 19.71
N ILE A 117 10.82 -13.50 19.38
CA ILE A 117 11.21 -12.15 18.91
C ILE A 117 10.54 -11.83 17.59
N VAL A 118 10.49 -12.77 16.65
CA VAL A 118 9.83 -12.59 15.33
C VAL A 118 8.34 -12.36 15.50
N GLY A 119 7.69 -13.13 16.38
CA GLY A 119 6.28 -12.94 16.71
C GLY A 119 6.01 -11.54 17.27
N ILE A 120 6.86 -11.06 18.18
CA ILE A 120 6.73 -9.71 18.75
C ILE A 120 6.89 -8.65 17.68
N ILE A 121 7.90 -8.73 16.81
CA ILE A 121 8.11 -7.76 15.73
C ILE A 121 6.90 -7.72 14.79
N ARG A 122 6.35 -8.89 14.43
CA ARG A 122 5.19 -8.99 13.53
C ARG A 122 3.94 -8.37 14.15
N ILE A 123 3.63 -8.73 15.41
CA ILE A 123 2.48 -8.16 16.14
C ILE A 123 2.66 -6.64 16.30
N THR A 124 3.88 -6.18 16.59
CA THR A 124 4.16 -4.74 16.70
C THR A 124 3.93 -4.04 15.36
N ALA A 125 4.42 -4.58 14.25
CA ALA A 125 4.20 -4.01 12.92
C ALA A 125 2.71 -3.99 12.54
N GLU A 126 1.95 -5.05 12.83
CA GLU A 126 0.51 -5.09 12.60
C GLU A 126 -0.24 -4.08 13.46
N THR A 127 0.13 -3.95 14.72
CA THR A 127 -0.48 -2.97 15.64
C THR A 127 -0.20 -1.54 15.18
N LEU A 128 1.03 -1.25 14.80
CA LEU A 128 1.42 0.05 14.24
C LEU A 128 0.65 0.37 12.94
N SER A 129 0.42 -0.61 12.07
CA SER A 129 -0.33 -0.38 10.82
C SER A 129 -1.80 0.01 11.04
N GLY A 130 -2.37 -0.33 12.20
CA GLY A 130 -3.72 0.05 12.60
C GLY A 130 -3.84 1.47 13.18
N ILE A 131 -2.72 2.15 13.44
CA ILE A 131 -2.74 3.49 14.04
C ILE A 131 -3.09 4.54 12.96
N PRO A 132 -4.11 5.40 13.20
CA PRO A 132 -4.44 6.49 12.27
C PRO A 132 -3.24 7.43 12.02
N SER A 133 -3.06 7.87 10.79
CA SER A 133 -1.94 8.74 10.38
C SER A 133 -1.81 10.03 11.19
N ILE A 134 -2.93 10.54 11.71
CA ILE A 134 -2.93 11.74 12.57
C ILE A 134 -2.14 11.52 13.85
N VAL A 135 -2.14 10.30 14.41
CA VAL A 135 -1.38 9.95 15.62
C VAL A 135 0.12 10.00 15.33
N TYR A 136 0.56 9.46 14.18
CA TYR A 136 1.94 9.62 13.72
C TYR A 136 2.32 11.07 13.51
N GLY A 137 1.38 11.88 12.98
CA GLY A 137 1.55 13.31 12.83
C GLY A 137 1.82 14.00 14.15
N LEU A 138 1.01 13.73 15.16
CA LEU A 138 1.13 14.29 16.50
C LEU A 138 2.39 13.79 17.21
N PHE A 139 2.67 12.47 17.14
CA PHE A 139 3.89 11.91 17.70
C PHE A 139 5.14 12.57 17.10
N GLY A 140 5.20 12.68 15.78
CA GLY A 140 6.32 13.31 15.09
C GLY A 140 6.50 14.77 15.49
N LEU A 141 5.41 15.51 15.65
CA LEU A 141 5.44 16.88 16.14
C LEU A 141 6.03 16.96 17.56
N LEU A 142 5.48 16.19 18.48
CA LEU A 142 5.90 16.21 19.88
C LEU A 142 7.33 15.68 20.07
N PHE A 143 7.68 14.60 19.39
CA PHE A 143 8.98 13.97 19.56
C PHE A 143 10.09 14.71 18.82
N PHE A 144 9.98 14.87 17.50
CA PHE A 144 11.04 15.47 16.69
C PHE A 144 11.09 16.98 16.82
N ALA A 145 9.96 17.67 16.70
CA ALA A 145 9.96 19.11 16.70
C ALA A 145 10.12 19.69 18.11
N THR A 146 9.45 19.11 19.12
CA THR A 146 9.43 19.66 20.48
C THR A 146 10.50 19.04 21.36
N THR A 147 10.53 17.69 21.52
CA THR A 147 11.45 17.03 22.47
C THR A 147 12.90 17.06 21.98
N LEU A 148 13.14 16.77 20.70
CA LEU A 148 14.47 16.85 20.10
C LEU A 148 14.88 18.27 19.69
N HIS A 149 14.00 19.26 19.86
CA HIS A 149 14.24 20.67 19.55
C HIS A 149 14.62 20.92 18.06
N TRP A 150 14.18 20.04 17.14
CA TRP A 150 14.43 20.25 15.70
C TRP A 150 13.49 21.30 15.10
N GLY A 151 12.48 21.73 15.83
CA GLY A 151 11.50 22.69 15.37
C GLY A 151 10.67 22.18 14.18
N TYR A 152 10.01 23.10 13.50
CA TYR A 152 9.27 22.81 12.26
C TYR A 152 10.22 22.76 11.06
N SER A 153 11.15 21.81 11.07
CA SER A 153 12.14 21.65 10.02
C SER A 153 11.74 20.54 9.04
N MET A 154 12.31 20.60 7.82
CA MET A 154 12.17 19.56 6.81
C MET A 154 12.62 18.19 7.36
N MET A 155 13.70 18.15 8.15
CA MET A 155 14.21 16.92 8.76
C MET A 155 13.21 16.30 9.73
N SER A 156 12.57 17.10 10.59
CA SER A 156 11.51 16.65 11.49
C SER A 156 10.34 16.01 10.72
N GLY A 157 9.93 16.64 9.62
CA GLY A 157 8.89 16.11 8.73
C GLY A 157 9.30 14.82 8.03
N ALA A 158 10.52 14.76 7.48
CA ALA A 158 11.02 13.61 6.76
C ALA A 158 11.17 12.37 7.65
N PHE A 159 11.69 12.50 8.88
CA PHE A 159 11.78 11.39 9.83
C PHE A 159 10.41 10.86 10.26
N LYS A 160 9.45 11.76 10.48
CA LYS A 160 8.07 11.39 10.78
C LYS A 160 7.45 10.57 9.63
N LEU A 161 7.59 11.05 8.40
CA LEU A 161 7.13 10.33 7.22
C LEU A 161 7.87 9.00 7.05
N ALA A 162 9.18 8.97 7.27
CA ALA A 162 9.97 7.73 7.19
C ALA A 162 9.44 6.66 8.15
N ILE A 163 9.11 7.00 9.40
CA ILE A 163 8.54 6.05 10.36
C ILE A 163 7.17 5.55 9.90
N MET A 164 6.33 6.43 9.36
CA MET A 164 5.00 6.07 8.88
C MET A 164 5.07 5.11 7.67
N ILE A 165 5.98 5.37 6.74
CA ILE A 165 6.14 4.58 5.52
C ILE A 165 6.91 3.27 5.79
N LEU A 166 7.84 3.27 6.76
CA LEU A 166 8.71 2.14 7.06
C LEU A 166 7.95 0.82 7.26
N GLN A 167 6.89 0.86 8.04
CA GLN A 167 6.08 -0.33 8.34
C GLN A 167 5.35 -0.86 7.09
N LEU A 168 4.89 0.03 6.23
CA LEU A 168 4.24 -0.36 4.97
C LEU A 168 5.26 -1.02 4.04
N ILE A 169 6.44 -0.41 3.87
CA ILE A 169 7.54 -0.96 3.07
C ILE A 169 7.98 -2.32 3.61
N MET A 170 8.13 -2.45 4.92
CA MET A 170 8.50 -3.73 5.54
C MET A 170 7.47 -4.81 5.23
N ARG A 171 6.17 -4.52 5.39
CA ARG A 171 5.09 -5.47 5.16
C ARG A 171 4.96 -5.87 3.68
N THR A 172 4.93 -4.90 2.76
CA THR A 172 4.84 -5.19 1.34
C THR A 172 6.06 -5.95 0.82
N SER A 173 7.25 -5.64 1.34
CA SER A 173 8.47 -6.37 1.04
C SER A 173 8.43 -7.80 1.61
N GLU A 174 7.92 -8.01 2.82
CA GLU A 174 7.73 -9.34 3.41
C GLU A 174 6.77 -10.19 2.56
N GLU A 175 5.64 -9.63 2.14
CA GLU A 175 4.67 -10.29 1.26
C GLU A 175 5.29 -10.64 -0.10
N ALA A 176 6.03 -9.72 -0.70
CA ALA A 176 6.71 -9.94 -1.97
C ALA A 176 7.80 -11.03 -1.88
N LEU A 177 8.62 -11.02 -0.83
CA LEU A 177 9.65 -12.04 -0.61
C LEU A 177 9.04 -13.42 -0.34
N THR A 178 7.93 -13.47 0.38
CA THR A 178 7.22 -14.72 0.70
C THR A 178 6.53 -15.30 -0.53
N SER A 179 6.10 -14.48 -1.49
CA SER A 179 5.46 -14.94 -2.73
C SER A 179 6.42 -15.67 -3.68
N VAL A 180 7.75 -15.53 -3.50
CA VAL A 180 8.75 -16.25 -4.31
C VAL A 180 8.70 -17.75 -4.01
N PRO A 181 8.50 -18.64 -5.01
CA PRO A 181 8.42 -20.07 -4.81
C PRO A 181 9.65 -20.64 -4.10
N VAL A 182 9.40 -21.56 -3.15
CA VAL A 182 10.48 -22.22 -2.37
C VAL A 182 11.48 -22.95 -3.27
N ALA A 183 11.00 -23.49 -4.42
CA ALA A 183 11.84 -24.17 -5.39
C ALA A 183 13.05 -23.32 -5.88
N TYR A 184 12.94 -22.00 -5.92
CA TYR A 184 14.06 -21.13 -6.29
C TYR A 184 15.18 -21.14 -5.23
N ARG A 185 14.80 -21.26 -3.95
CA ARG A 185 15.74 -21.39 -2.84
C ARG A 185 16.43 -22.74 -2.87
N GLU A 186 15.64 -23.81 -2.99
CA GLU A 186 16.11 -25.19 -3.03
C GLU A 186 17.07 -25.39 -4.21
N ALA A 187 16.69 -25.04 -5.42
CA ALA A 187 17.54 -25.16 -6.60
C ALA A 187 18.86 -24.38 -6.46
N SER A 188 18.83 -23.23 -5.83
CA SER A 188 20.05 -22.45 -5.57
C SER A 188 20.99 -23.14 -4.59
N PHE A 189 20.43 -23.72 -3.53
CA PHE A 189 21.21 -24.46 -2.53
C PHE A 189 21.76 -25.76 -3.10
N ASP A 190 21.02 -26.46 -3.93
CA ASP A 190 21.45 -27.69 -4.61
C ASP A 190 22.64 -27.42 -5.57
N LEU A 191 22.69 -26.22 -6.15
CA LEU A 191 23.83 -25.76 -6.95
C LEU A 191 25.03 -25.28 -6.08
N GLY A 192 24.95 -25.42 -4.76
CA GLY A 192 26.02 -25.05 -3.82
C GLY A 192 26.10 -23.55 -3.51
N ALA A 193 25.08 -22.76 -3.83
CA ALA A 193 25.09 -21.35 -3.50
C ALA A 193 24.85 -21.14 -1.99
N GLY A 194 25.62 -20.23 -1.38
CA GLY A 194 25.42 -19.82 -0.01
C GLY A 194 24.17 -18.93 0.15
N LYS A 195 23.61 -18.87 1.36
CA LYS A 195 22.36 -18.15 1.69
C LYS A 195 22.35 -16.70 1.23
N LEU A 196 23.40 -15.94 1.50
CA LEU A 196 23.49 -14.53 1.06
C LEU A 196 23.44 -14.41 -0.47
N ARG A 197 24.14 -15.30 -1.19
CA ARG A 197 24.14 -15.29 -2.66
C ARG A 197 22.74 -15.60 -3.20
N THR A 198 22.04 -16.55 -2.62
CA THR A 198 20.66 -16.89 -2.98
C THR A 198 19.75 -15.69 -2.78
N ILE A 199 19.82 -15.03 -1.64
CA ILE A 199 18.98 -13.86 -1.34
C ILE A 199 19.22 -12.74 -2.35
N PHE A 200 20.46 -12.29 -2.52
CA PHE A 200 20.75 -11.10 -3.34
C PHE A 200 20.70 -11.36 -4.85
N LYS A 201 20.99 -12.58 -5.32
CA LYS A 201 21.06 -12.90 -6.75
C LYS A 201 19.79 -13.54 -7.30
N ILE A 202 18.95 -14.11 -6.45
CA ILE A 202 17.77 -14.86 -6.89
C ILE A 202 16.50 -14.33 -6.24
N ILE A 203 16.43 -14.30 -4.91
CA ILE A 203 15.19 -13.97 -4.20
C ILE A 203 14.80 -12.50 -4.39
N ILE A 204 15.72 -11.58 -4.12
CA ILE A 204 15.45 -10.13 -4.26
C ILE A 204 15.08 -9.78 -5.70
N PRO A 205 15.83 -10.16 -6.76
CA PRO A 205 15.42 -9.88 -8.13
C PRO A 205 14.07 -10.50 -8.51
N ALA A 206 13.76 -11.69 -8.02
CA ALA A 206 12.46 -12.34 -8.26
C ALA A 206 11.30 -11.63 -7.52
N ALA A 207 11.55 -11.07 -6.35
CA ALA A 207 10.57 -10.32 -5.56
C ALA A 207 10.43 -8.84 -5.98
N MET A 208 11.38 -8.29 -6.75
CA MET A 208 11.40 -6.86 -7.12
C MET A 208 10.10 -6.33 -7.71
N PRO A 209 9.41 -7.03 -8.64
CA PRO A 209 8.12 -6.55 -9.15
C PRO A 209 7.08 -6.35 -8.04
N GLY A 210 7.03 -7.26 -7.07
CA GLY A 210 6.14 -7.15 -5.91
C GLY A 210 6.53 -6.03 -4.95
N ILE A 211 7.82 -5.85 -4.70
CA ILE A 211 8.34 -4.76 -3.87
C ILE A 211 8.03 -3.40 -4.52
N LEU A 212 8.28 -3.25 -5.81
CA LEU A 212 8.01 -2.00 -6.55
C LEU A 212 6.52 -1.68 -6.63
N SER A 213 5.65 -2.69 -6.76
CA SER A 213 4.20 -2.46 -6.74
C SER A 213 3.73 -1.94 -5.37
N GLY A 214 4.36 -2.37 -4.28
CA GLY A 214 4.12 -1.83 -2.94
C GLY A 214 4.44 -0.35 -2.83
N PHE A 215 5.50 0.12 -3.48
CA PHE A 215 5.85 1.56 -3.49
C PHE A 215 4.87 2.40 -4.32
N SER A 216 4.36 1.86 -5.43
CA SER A 216 3.40 2.59 -6.28
C SER A 216 2.05 2.78 -5.58
N LEU A 217 1.61 1.82 -4.78
CA LEU A 217 0.35 1.92 -4.03
C LEU A 217 0.38 2.98 -2.92
N ASP A 218 1.58 3.35 -2.44
CA ASP A 218 1.74 4.38 -1.39
C ASP A 218 1.79 5.81 -1.97
N THR A 219 2.12 5.94 -3.25
CA THR A 219 2.14 7.25 -3.94
C THR A 219 0.73 7.75 -4.24
N ASP A 220 -0.28 6.88 -4.25
CA ASP A 220 -1.69 7.19 -4.56
C ASP A 220 -2.56 7.44 -3.30
N ARG A 221 -1.98 7.46 -2.11
CA ARG A 221 -2.67 7.75 -0.85
C ARG A 221 -2.22 9.08 -0.27
#